data_1eff77a8df353e311dfc3356f8edb2f7
#
_entry.id   1eff77a8df353e311dfc3356f8edb2f7
#
_cell.length_a   1.000
_cell.length_b   1.000
_cell.length_c   1.000
_cell.angle_alpha   90.00
_cell.angle_beta   90.00
_cell.angle_gamma   90.00
#
_symmetry.space_group_name_H-M   'P 1'
#
loop_
_entity.id
_entity.type
_entity.pdbx_description
1 polymer ?
#
loop_
_entity_poly.entity_id
_entity_poly.type
_entity_poly.pdbx_seq_one_letter_code
_entity_poly.pdbx_strand_id
1 'polypeptide(L)'
;MIDFDVWNDLLHQYVDRQGRVDYRTWKSQRPLALANWLVGLEALEVNPNLAHDQQLTLWINLYNAFTVSTVLERYPIASIRPSILGMPNWIAFLWFFQRRIYRFSNQIYSLAQIENDILRHRLHETRIHFAIVCASVGCPLLRNQAYVPEQVNQQLEEDAHHFIHNPDKVRYDAQTEMLYCSKIFKWYRKDFLQAAGSIPGYIRLYRPDIPEIASIAYLDYDWSLNQRISS
;
A
#
# COMPACT_ATOMS: atom_id res chain seq x y z
N MET A 1 12.66 -18.41 7.81
CA MET A 1 12.15 -17.03 7.50
C MET A 1 12.22 -16.87 6.00
N ILE A 2 11.29 -16.14 5.39
CA ILE A 2 11.36 -15.86 3.95
C ILE A 2 12.48 -14.87 3.69
N ASP A 3 13.27 -15.17 2.67
CA ASP A 3 14.26 -14.25 2.13
C ASP A 3 13.59 -13.25 1.20
N PHE A 4 13.66 -11.97 1.55
CA PHE A 4 13.14 -10.86 0.77
C PHE A 4 14.22 -10.13 -0.05
N ASP A 5 15.45 -10.64 -0.13
CA ASP A 5 16.56 -9.96 -0.82
C ASP A 5 16.24 -9.68 -2.29
N VAL A 6 15.66 -10.66 -3.00
CA VAL A 6 15.24 -10.46 -4.39
C VAL A 6 14.20 -9.34 -4.53
N TRP A 7 13.22 -9.29 -3.62
CA TRP A 7 12.21 -8.24 -3.60
C TRP A 7 12.83 -6.88 -3.26
N ASN A 8 13.71 -6.84 -2.27
CA ASN A 8 14.44 -5.65 -1.86
C ASN A 8 15.31 -5.08 -2.99
N ASP A 9 16.07 -5.93 -3.70
CA ASP A 9 16.89 -5.53 -4.83
C ASP A 9 16.06 -4.94 -5.97
N LEU A 10 14.91 -5.55 -6.26
CA LEU A 10 13.99 -5.05 -7.28
C LEU A 10 13.39 -3.70 -6.90
N LEU A 11 13.04 -3.51 -5.63
CA LEU A 11 12.59 -2.22 -5.12
C LEU A 11 13.66 -1.15 -5.26
N HIS A 12 14.89 -1.42 -4.82
CA HIS A 12 16.00 -0.48 -4.95
C HIS A 12 16.29 -0.09 -6.39
N GLN A 13 16.17 -1.04 -7.32
CA GLN A 13 16.48 -0.80 -8.73
C GLN A 13 15.39 0.01 -9.45
N TYR A 14 14.11 -0.26 -9.15
CA TYR A 14 13.00 0.23 -9.98
C TYR A 14 12.05 1.20 -9.28
N VAL A 15 12.19 1.41 -7.96
CA VAL A 15 11.35 2.33 -7.20
C VAL A 15 12.20 3.51 -6.71
N ASP A 16 11.76 4.72 -7.00
CA ASP A 16 12.43 5.92 -6.51
C ASP A 16 12.00 6.30 -5.07
N ARG A 17 12.65 7.33 -4.52
CA ARG A 17 12.36 7.82 -3.17
C ARG A 17 10.97 8.44 -3.02
N GLN A 18 10.29 8.75 -4.13
CA GLN A 18 8.92 9.25 -4.17
C GLN A 18 7.89 8.11 -4.35
N GLY A 19 8.34 6.84 -4.29
CA GLY A 19 7.49 5.67 -4.45
C GLY A 19 6.98 5.46 -5.89
N ARG A 20 7.62 6.13 -6.88
CA ARG A 20 7.30 5.95 -8.29
C ARG A 20 8.05 4.77 -8.85
N VAL A 21 7.35 3.94 -9.62
CA VAL A 21 7.89 2.70 -10.16
C VAL A 21 8.23 2.86 -11.64
N ASP A 22 9.43 2.49 -12.03
CA ASP A 22 9.83 2.40 -13.43
C ASP A 22 9.39 1.07 -14.04
N TYR A 23 8.08 0.90 -14.21
CA TYR A 23 7.49 -0.31 -14.78
C TYR A 23 8.01 -0.63 -16.18
N ARG A 24 8.32 0.40 -16.99
CA ARG A 24 8.84 0.22 -18.35
C ARG A 24 10.20 -0.48 -18.32
N THR A 25 11.13 0.09 -17.56
CA THR A 25 12.49 -0.46 -17.44
C THR A 25 12.47 -1.81 -16.74
N TRP A 26 11.68 -1.96 -15.67
CA TRP A 26 11.54 -3.25 -14.99
C TRP A 26 11.07 -4.35 -15.94
N LYS A 27 9.98 -4.09 -16.68
CA LYS A 27 9.43 -5.06 -17.64
C LYS A 27 10.39 -5.41 -18.78
N SER A 28 11.22 -4.46 -19.23
CA SER A 28 12.19 -4.70 -20.31
C SER A 28 13.44 -5.42 -19.85
N GLN A 29 13.97 -5.11 -18.66
CA GLN A 29 15.24 -5.65 -18.19
C GLN A 29 15.12 -6.94 -17.41
N ARG A 30 14.09 -7.05 -16.54
CA ARG A 30 13.89 -8.19 -15.64
C ARG A 30 12.43 -8.64 -15.59
N PRO A 31 11.82 -9.02 -16.74
CA PRO A 31 10.38 -9.26 -16.87
C PRO A 31 9.86 -10.38 -15.96
N LEU A 32 10.67 -11.38 -15.67
CA LEU A 32 10.29 -12.57 -14.90
C LEU A 32 10.88 -12.62 -13.49
N ALA A 33 11.73 -11.67 -13.09
CA ALA A 33 12.44 -11.77 -11.81
C ALA A 33 11.50 -11.82 -10.62
N LEU A 34 10.50 -10.91 -10.57
CA LEU A 34 9.50 -10.89 -9.51
C LEU A 34 8.58 -12.11 -9.58
N ALA A 35 8.11 -12.48 -10.77
CA ALA A 35 7.23 -13.63 -10.95
C ALA A 35 7.91 -14.94 -10.52
N ASN A 36 9.17 -15.16 -10.92
CA ASN A 36 9.93 -16.35 -10.54
C ASN A 36 10.18 -16.42 -9.02
N TRP A 37 10.48 -15.30 -8.38
CA TRP A 37 10.61 -15.23 -6.92
C TRP A 37 9.29 -15.60 -6.23
N LEU A 38 8.16 -15.04 -6.67
CA LEU A 38 6.83 -15.36 -6.14
C LEU A 38 6.46 -16.84 -6.33
N VAL A 39 6.76 -17.42 -7.50
CA VAL A 39 6.56 -18.85 -7.75
C VAL A 39 7.38 -19.71 -6.77
N GLY A 40 8.61 -19.30 -6.44
CA GLY A 40 9.43 -19.97 -5.43
C GLY A 40 8.80 -19.99 -4.03
N LEU A 41 7.87 -19.07 -3.74
CA LEU A 41 7.17 -19.00 -2.44
C LEU A 41 5.88 -19.84 -2.40
N GLU A 42 5.37 -20.34 -3.53
CA GLU A 42 4.08 -21.02 -3.60
C GLU A 42 3.98 -22.24 -2.69
N ALA A 43 5.01 -23.08 -2.67
CA ALA A 43 5.08 -24.31 -1.87
C ALA A 43 5.90 -24.17 -0.58
N LEU A 44 6.35 -22.94 -0.25
CA LEU A 44 7.19 -22.72 0.91
C LEU A 44 6.40 -22.99 2.20
N GLU A 45 6.89 -23.86 3.05
CA GLU A 45 6.33 -24.06 4.38
C GLU A 45 6.73 -22.90 5.30
N VAL A 46 5.73 -22.19 5.79
CA VAL A 46 5.94 -21.07 6.72
C VAL A 46 5.61 -21.54 8.14
N ASN A 47 6.51 -21.22 9.08
CA ASN A 47 6.26 -21.48 10.49
C ASN A 47 4.92 -20.82 10.92
N PRO A 48 3.94 -21.58 11.42
CA PRO A 48 2.66 -21.02 11.84
C PRO A 48 2.76 -20.10 13.06
N ASN A 49 3.86 -20.20 13.82
CA ASN A 49 4.11 -19.44 15.05
C ASN A 49 5.05 -18.24 14.83
N LEU A 50 4.95 -17.56 13.70
CA LEU A 50 5.70 -16.32 13.49
C LEU A 50 5.31 -15.26 14.53
N ALA A 51 6.31 -14.54 15.06
CA ALA A 51 6.10 -13.38 15.90
C ALA A 51 5.30 -12.29 15.13
N HIS A 52 4.63 -11.39 15.85
CA HIS A 52 3.78 -10.35 15.26
C HIS A 52 4.52 -9.53 14.17
N ASP A 53 5.72 -9.04 14.48
CA ASP A 53 6.51 -8.25 13.54
C ASP A 53 6.96 -9.03 12.30
N GLN A 54 7.22 -10.34 12.47
CA GLN A 54 7.50 -11.24 11.35
C GLN A 54 6.26 -11.43 10.46
N GLN A 55 5.07 -11.51 11.05
CA GLN A 55 3.81 -11.60 10.29
C GLN A 55 3.50 -10.30 9.55
N LEU A 56 3.68 -9.14 10.19
CA LEU A 56 3.51 -7.84 9.55
C LEU A 56 4.44 -7.70 8.33
N THR A 57 5.73 -7.94 8.55
CA THR A 57 6.75 -7.91 7.49
C THR A 57 6.37 -8.81 6.32
N LEU A 58 6.01 -10.05 6.62
CA LEU A 58 5.62 -11.04 5.63
C LEU A 58 4.46 -10.52 4.75
N TRP A 59 3.37 -10.17 5.37
CA TRP A 59 2.14 -9.88 4.65
C TRP A 59 2.15 -8.52 3.94
N ILE A 60 2.86 -7.52 4.46
CA ILE A 60 3.04 -6.24 3.79
C ILE A 60 3.90 -6.41 2.53
N ASN A 61 5.04 -7.11 2.63
CA ASN A 61 5.90 -7.37 1.47
C ASN A 61 5.17 -8.19 0.40
N LEU A 62 4.47 -9.26 0.78
CA LEU A 62 3.70 -10.07 -0.17
C LEU A 62 2.59 -9.28 -0.85
N TYR A 63 1.82 -8.49 -0.10
CA TYR A 63 0.77 -7.64 -0.68
C TYR A 63 1.34 -6.70 -1.75
N ASN A 64 2.41 -6.00 -1.41
CA ASN A 64 3.05 -5.05 -2.32
C ASN A 64 3.67 -5.75 -3.54
N ALA A 65 4.35 -6.89 -3.34
CA ALA A 65 4.92 -7.69 -4.43
C ALA A 65 3.85 -8.23 -5.38
N PHE A 66 2.74 -8.76 -4.86
CA PHE A 66 1.61 -9.22 -5.66
C PHE A 66 0.96 -8.08 -6.45
N THR A 67 0.81 -6.92 -5.82
CA THR A 67 0.28 -5.72 -6.50
C THR A 67 1.17 -5.31 -7.67
N VAL A 68 2.49 -5.18 -7.44
CA VAL A 68 3.46 -4.79 -8.48
C VAL A 68 3.51 -5.85 -9.57
N SER A 69 3.53 -7.15 -9.23
CA SER A 69 3.51 -8.25 -10.21
C SER A 69 2.29 -8.16 -11.13
N THR A 70 1.10 -7.94 -10.56
CA THR A 70 -0.13 -7.81 -11.37
C THR A 70 -0.11 -6.58 -12.28
N VAL A 71 0.51 -5.49 -11.86
CA VAL A 71 0.70 -4.31 -12.71
C VAL A 71 1.68 -4.63 -13.85
N LEU A 72 2.82 -5.25 -13.56
CA LEU A 72 3.82 -5.63 -14.57
C LEU A 72 3.26 -6.57 -15.64
N GLU A 73 2.42 -7.53 -15.24
CA GLU A 73 1.72 -8.42 -16.19
C GLU A 73 0.87 -7.65 -17.19
N ARG A 74 0.16 -6.62 -16.70
CA ARG A 74 -0.79 -5.83 -17.50
C ARG A 74 -0.18 -4.60 -18.16
N TYR A 75 1.03 -4.22 -17.77
CA TYR A 75 1.70 -3.02 -18.30
C TYR A 75 1.93 -3.13 -19.82
N PRO A 76 1.66 -2.07 -20.63
CA PRO A 76 1.34 -0.71 -20.18
C PRO A 76 -0.13 -0.50 -19.84
N ILE A 77 -0.38 0.13 -18.69
CA ILE A 77 -1.69 0.60 -18.25
C ILE A 77 -1.57 2.03 -17.69
N ALA A 78 -2.59 2.84 -17.84
CA ALA A 78 -2.61 4.19 -17.29
C ALA A 78 -3.14 4.22 -15.83
N SER A 79 -3.89 3.21 -15.42
CA SER A 79 -4.54 3.10 -14.11
C SER A 79 -4.93 1.66 -13.80
N ILE A 80 -4.94 1.30 -12.52
CA ILE A 80 -5.54 0.03 -12.04
C ILE A 80 -7.06 0.07 -12.05
N ARG A 81 -7.65 1.25 -12.18
CA ARG A 81 -9.08 1.49 -12.35
C ARG A 81 -9.36 1.94 -13.79
N PRO A 82 -9.43 0.99 -14.74
CA PRO A 82 -9.67 1.34 -16.13
C PRO A 82 -11.02 2.05 -16.28
N SER A 83 -11.14 2.91 -17.29
CA SER A 83 -12.39 3.53 -17.70
C SER A 83 -12.86 2.94 -19.03
N ILE A 84 -14.18 2.78 -19.16
CA ILE A 84 -14.85 2.41 -20.42
C ILE A 84 -15.77 3.58 -20.78
N LEU A 85 -15.60 4.16 -21.96
CA LEU A 85 -16.35 5.33 -22.42
C LEU A 85 -16.32 6.50 -21.41
N GLY A 86 -15.17 6.73 -20.76
CA GLY A 86 -15.00 7.79 -19.76
C GLY A 86 -15.57 7.48 -18.36
N MET A 87 -16.28 6.37 -18.19
CA MET A 87 -16.81 5.95 -16.89
C MET A 87 -15.89 4.95 -16.20
N PRO A 88 -15.62 5.09 -14.87
CA PRO A 88 -14.81 4.14 -14.14
C PRO A 88 -15.40 2.73 -14.16
N ASN A 89 -14.60 1.76 -14.57
CA ASN A 89 -14.99 0.35 -14.51
C ASN A 89 -14.74 -0.22 -13.10
N TRP A 90 -15.74 -0.09 -12.24
CA TRP A 90 -15.70 -0.59 -10.86
C TRP A 90 -15.59 -2.12 -10.78
N ILE A 91 -16.14 -2.85 -11.75
CA ILE A 91 -16.06 -4.32 -11.78
C ILE A 91 -14.60 -4.75 -11.98
N ALA A 92 -13.90 -4.16 -12.95
CA ALA A 92 -12.49 -4.46 -13.19
C ALA A 92 -11.61 -4.06 -11.99
N PHE A 93 -11.93 -2.95 -11.32
CA PHE A 93 -11.27 -2.50 -10.12
C PHE A 93 -11.47 -3.47 -8.95
N LEU A 94 -12.70 -3.85 -8.64
CA LEU A 94 -13.01 -4.83 -7.60
C LEU A 94 -12.36 -6.18 -7.90
N TRP A 95 -12.37 -6.60 -9.15
CA TRP A 95 -11.76 -7.85 -9.59
C TRP A 95 -10.24 -7.87 -9.37
N PHE A 96 -9.56 -6.72 -9.49
CA PHE A 96 -8.12 -6.60 -9.18
C PHE A 96 -7.81 -6.99 -7.74
N PHE A 97 -8.64 -6.59 -6.77
CA PHE A 97 -8.39 -6.84 -5.34
C PHE A 97 -9.03 -8.13 -4.82
N GLN A 98 -10.17 -8.54 -5.35
CA GLN A 98 -10.95 -9.67 -4.80
C GLN A 98 -10.63 -11.01 -5.45
N ARG A 99 -9.97 -11.02 -6.61
CA ARG A 99 -9.63 -12.26 -7.30
C ARG A 99 -8.61 -13.07 -6.49
N ARG A 100 -8.96 -14.31 -6.16
CA ARG A 100 -8.08 -15.27 -5.48
C ARG A 100 -7.15 -15.91 -6.49
N ILE A 101 -5.96 -15.38 -6.67
CA ILE A 101 -4.95 -15.82 -7.65
C ILE A 101 -3.54 -15.91 -7.08
N TYR A 102 -3.29 -15.31 -5.91
CA TYR A 102 -1.95 -15.23 -5.34
C TYR A 102 -1.65 -16.48 -4.53
N ARG A 103 -0.70 -17.27 -5.00
CA ARG A 103 -0.30 -18.51 -4.34
C ARG A 103 0.84 -18.23 -3.36
N PHE A 104 0.67 -18.73 -2.14
CA PHE A 104 1.67 -18.65 -1.09
C PHE A 104 1.44 -19.74 -0.06
N SER A 105 2.51 -20.48 0.31
CA SER A 105 2.44 -21.53 1.35
C SER A 105 1.29 -22.52 1.13
N ASN A 106 1.18 -23.05 -0.10
CA ASN A 106 0.13 -23.98 -0.53
C ASN A 106 -1.32 -23.45 -0.38
N GLN A 107 -1.51 -22.15 -0.25
CA GLN A 107 -2.82 -21.50 -0.17
C GLN A 107 -2.98 -20.45 -1.27
N ILE A 108 -4.23 -20.07 -1.56
CA ILE A 108 -4.54 -19.06 -2.56
C ILE A 108 -5.23 -17.90 -1.88
N TYR A 109 -4.67 -16.70 -2.09
CA TYR A 109 -5.14 -15.45 -1.51
C TYR A 109 -5.64 -14.47 -2.57
N SER A 110 -6.45 -13.51 -2.13
CA SER A 110 -6.67 -12.25 -2.82
C SER A 110 -5.97 -11.12 -2.06
N LEU A 111 -5.71 -9.98 -2.71
CA LEU A 111 -5.21 -8.79 -2.01
C LEU A 111 -6.19 -8.36 -0.91
N ALA A 112 -7.49 -8.39 -1.19
CA ALA A 112 -8.52 -8.07 -0.20
C ALA A 112 -8.49 -8.99 1.03
N GLN A 113 -8.19 -10.29 0.88
CA GLN A 113 -8.03 -11.17 2.03
C GLN A 113 -6.78 -10.85 2.84
N ILE A 114 -5.65 -10.60 2.18
CA ILE A 114 -4.41 -10.21 2.90
C ILE A 114 -4.65 -8.91 3.69
N GLU A 115 -5.25 -7.91 3.05
CA GLU A 115 -5.53 -6.64 3.69
C GLU A 115 -6.55 -6.76 4.83
N ASN A 116 -7.75 -7.30 4.54
CA ASN A 116 -8.84 -7.26 5.50
C ASN A 116 -8.71 -8.34 6.57
N ASP A 117 -8.54 -9.62 6.18
CA ASP A 117 -8.62 -10.73 7.12
C ASP A 117 -7.33 -10.84 7.94
N ILE A 118 -6.17 -10.54 7.32
CA ILE A 118 -4.87 -10.74 7.96
C ILE A 118 -4.37 -9.44 8.60
N LEU A 119 -4.06 -8.43 7.80
CA LEU A 119 -3.40 -7.22 8.30
C LEU A 119 -4.31 -6.39 9.21
N ARG A 120 -5.59 -6.21 8.82
CA ARG A 120 -6.55 -5.40 9.59
C ARG A 120 -7.16 -6.16 10.77
N HIS A 121 -7.76 -7.33 10.52
CA HIS A 121 -8.58 -8.00 11.54
C HIS A 121 -7.79 -8.96 12.42
N ARG A 122 -6.73 -9.61 11.93
CA ARG A 122 -5.92 -10.51 12.73
C ARG A 122 -4.74 -9.83 13.41
N LEU A 123 -4.03 -8.96 12.67
CA LEU A 123 -2.85 -8.27 13.21
C LEU A 123 -3.17 -6.90 13.81
N HIS A 124 -4.36 -6.33 13.54
CA HIS A 124 -4.86 -5.08 14.12
C HIS A 124 -3.91 -3.88 13.95
N GLU A 125 -3.18 -3.79 12.85
CA GLU A 125 -2.20 -2.74 12.61
C GLU A 125 -2.79 -1.64 11.71
N THR A 126 -3.13 -0.51 12.29
CA THR A 126 -3.75 0.61 11.55
C THR A 126 -2.79 1.28 10.57
N ARG A 127 -1.49 1.31 10.86
CA ARG A 127 -0.48 1.95 10.01
C ARG A 127 -0.28 1.26 8.67
N ILE A 128 -0.81 0.04 8.48
CA ILE A 128 -0.77 -0.65 7.18
C ILE A 128 -1.42 0.16 6.07
N HIS A 129 -2.37 1.04 6.41
CA HIS A 129 -3.02 1.92 5.44
C HIS A 129 -2.08 2.95 4.82
N PHE A 130 -0.85 3.08 5.33
CA PHE A 130 0.22 3.90 4.79
C PHE A 130 1.39 3.08 4.21
N ALA A 131 1.31 1.74 4.29
CA ALA A 131 2.37 0.80 3.92
C ALA A 131 2.01 -0.08 2.72
N ILE A 132 0.74 -0.48 2.58
CA ILE A 132 0.27 -1.28 1.45
C ILE A 132 -0.20 -0.38 0.32
N VAL A 133 0.16 -0.75 -0.92
CA VAL A 133 -0.08 0.10 -2.09
C VAL A 133 -1.02 -0.54 -3.11
N CYS A 134 -1.86 0.28 -3.71
CA CYS A 134 -2.71 -0.12 -4.82
C CYS A 134 -2.14 0.28 -6.20
N ALA A 135 -0.87 0.67 -6.26
CA ALA A 135 -0.20 1.16 -7.46
C ALA A 135 -0.81 2.42 -8.10
N SER A 136 -1.50 3.26 -7.34
CA SER A 136 -1.99 4.56 -7.83
C SER A 136 -1.24 5.73 -7.17
N VAL A 137 -1.27 6.90 -7.81
CA VAL A 137 -0.67 8.14 -7.26
C VAL A 137 -1.33 8.57 -5.96
N GLY A 138 -2.64 8.30 -5.82
CA GLY A 138 -3.39 8.58 -4.60
C GLY A 138 -2.99 7.71 -3.40
N CYS A 139 -2.35 6.54 -3.63
CA CYS A 139 -1.85 5.64 -2.59
C CYS A 139 -0.76 6.26 -1.72
N PRO A 140 -0.42 5.60 -0.61
CA PRO A 140 0.87 5.77 0.05
C PRO A 140 2.03 5.49 -0.91
N LEU A 141 3.23 5.89 -0.51
CA LEU A 141 4.42 5.59 -1.28
C LEU A 141 4.76 4.10 -1.18
N LEU A 142 5.08 3.47 -2.30
CA LEU A 142 5.78 2.19 -2.25
C LEU A 142 7.22 2.46 -1.78
N ARG A 143 7.62 1.89 -0.64
CA ARG A 143 9.02 1.99 -0.20
C ARG A 143 9.95 1.38 -1.25
N ASN A 144 11.10 2.00 -1.45
CA ASN A 144 12.16 1.46 -2.32
C ASN A 144 13.05 0.42 -1.60
N GLN A 145 12.57 -0.12 -0.49
CA GLN A 145 13.19 -1.20 0.28
C GLN A 145 12.11 -2.09 0.89
N ALA A 146 12.43 -3.36 1.10
CA ALA A 146 11.53 -4.30 1.76
C ALA A 146 11.36 -3.95 3.25
N TYR A 147 10.21 -4.33 3.82
CA TYR A 147 10.04 -4.34 5.28
C TYR A 147 10.87 -5.48 5.87
N VAL A 148 11.46 -5.24 7.04
CA VAL A 148 12.24 -6.24 7.79
C VAL A 148 11.73 -6.33 9.22
N PRO A 149 11.70 -7.53 9.84
CA PRO A 149 11.04 -7.73 11.13
C PRO A 149 11.59 -6.83 12.24
N GLU A 150 12.90 -6.62 12.25
CA GLU A 150 13.61 -5.84 13.27
C GLU A 150 13.30 -4.33 13.19
N GLN A 151 12.78 -3.86 12.04
CA GLN A 151 12.53 -2.45 11.77
C GLN A 151 11.08 -2.17 11.36
N VAL A 152 10.21 -3.18 11.26
CA VAL A 152 8.86 -3.01 10.69
C VAL A 152 8.06 -1.94 11.42
N ASN A 153 8.16 -1.84 12.73
CA ASN A 153 7.48 -0.81 13.50
C ASN A 153 7.99 0.59 13.20
N GLN A 154 9.31 0.75 13.05
CA GLN A 154 9.91 2.02 12.64
C GLN A 154 9.51 2.37 11.19
N GLN A 155 9.56 1.40 10.27
CA GLN A 155 9.19 1.59 8.87
C GLN A 155 7.73 2.02 8.73
N LEU A 156 6.82 1.39 9.48
CA LEU A 156 5.40 1.77 9.51
C LEU A 156 5.16 3.16 10.08
N GLU A 157 5.92 3.55 11.10
CA GLU A 157 5.86 4.89 11.69
C GLU A 157 6.35 5.96 10.71
N GLU A 158 7.45 5.70 10.02
CA GLU A 158 7.97 6.58 8.96
C GLU A 158 6.97 6.76 7.82
N ASP A 159 6.31 5.69 7.38
CA ASP A 159 5.33 5.73 6.30
C ASP A 159 4.08 6.53 6.72
N ALA A 160 3.59 6.32 7.94
CA ALA A 160 2.47 7.09 8.49
C ALA A 160 2.84 8.58 8.63
N HIS A 161 4.02 8.88 9.17
CA HIS A 161 4.55 10.24 9.29
C HIS A 161 4.65 10.90 7.91
N HIS A 162 5.27 10.22 6.94
CA HIS A 162 5.44 10.74 5.59
C HIS A 162 4.10 11.04 4.91
N PHE A 163 3.14 10.11 5.02
CA PHE A 163 1.82 10.28 4.43
C PHE A 163 1.05 11.47 5.04
N ILE A 164 1.06 11.58 6.38
CA ILE A 164 0.29 12.60 7.10
C ILE A 164 0.92 13.99 6.95
N HIS A 165 2.23 14.09 6.75
CA HIS A 165 2.91 15.36 6.49
C HIS A 165 2.92 15.78 5.02
N ASN A 166 2.48 14.91 4.10
CA ASN A 166 2.36 15.26 2.69
C ASN A 166 1.13 16.16 2.46
N PRO A 167 1.29 17.43 2.01
CA PRO A 167 0.17 18.35 1.81
C PRO A 167 -0.83 17.90 0.74
N ASP A 168 -0.41 17.02 -0.20
CA ASP A 168 -1.31 16.41 -1.18
C ASP A 168 -2.19 15.30 -0.57
N LYS A 169 -1.89 14.88 0.67
CA LYS A 169 -2.62 13.83 1.40
C LYS A 169 -3.37 14.37 2.61
N VAL A 170 -2.75 15.31 3.34
CA VAL A 170 -3.32 15.93 4.54
C VAL A 170 -2.90 17.40 4.60
N ARG A 171 -3.86 18.31 4.62
CA ARG A 171 -3.61 19.72 4.86
C ARG A 171 -4.73 20.33 5.71
N TYR A 172 -4.35 21.24 6.59
CA TYR A 172 -5.28 22.02 7.41
C TYR A 172 -5.30 23.48 6.93
N ASP A 173 -6.51 24.00 6.74
CA ASP A 173 -6.75 25.40 6.45
C ASP A 173 -7.27 26.09 7.72
N ALA A 174 -6.44 26.92 8.31
CA ALA A 174 -6.76 27.62 9.55
C ALA A 174 -7.81 28.74 9.38
N GLN A 175 -8.01 29.25 8.14
CA GLN A 175 -9.01 30.29 7.87
C GLN A 175 -10.42 29.71 7.84
N THR A 176 -10.57 28.52 7.31
CA THR A 176 -11.85 27.82 7.19
C THR A 176 -12.04 26.74 8.26
N GLU A 177 -11.04 26.52 9.13
CA GLU A 177 -10.99 25.45 10.14
C GLU A 177 -11.23 24.05 9.54
N MET A 178 -10.83 23.87 8.27
CA MET A 178 -11.11 22.67 7.50
C MET A 178 -9.86 21.79 7.38
N LEU A 179 -10.00 20.52 7.76
CA LEU A 179 -9.02 19.47 7.55
C LEU A 179 -9.34 18.73 6.25
N TYR A 180 -8.54 18.97 5.23
CA TYR A 180 -8.59 18.21 3.99
C TYR A 180 -7.72 16.98 4.12
N CYS A 181 -8.29 15.79 3.92
CA CYS A 181 -7.53 14.56 4.03
C CYS A 181 -7.87 13.55 2.94
N SER A 182 -6.95 12.64 2.66
CA SER A 182 -7.11 11.56 1.68
C SER A 182 -8.36 10.74 1.94
N LYS A 183 -8.99 10.23 0.87
CA LYS A 183 -10.10 9.26 0.95
C LYS A 183 -9.75 7.96 1.67
N ILE A 184 -8.47 7.64 1.87
CA ILE A 184 -8.03 6.53 2.72
C ILE A 184 -8.63 6.65 4.13
N PHE A 185 -8.60 7.84 4.74
CA PHE A 185 -9.23 8.08 6.04
C PHE A 185 -10.75 7.85 6.04
N LYS A 186 -11.41 8.08 4.90
CA LYS A 186 -12.85 7.79 4.73
C LYS A 186 -13.11 6.30 4.61
N TRP A 187 -12.35 5.61 3.76
CA TRP A 187 -12.57 4.19 3.45
C TRP A 187 -12.29 3.30 4.66
N TYR A 188 -11.24 3.62 5.41
CA TYR A 188 -10.81 2.87 6.60
C TYR A 188 -11.17 3.58 7.91
N ARG A 189 -12.22 4.41 7.88
CA ARG A 189 -12.65 5.22 9.03
C ARG A 189 -12.75 4.43 10.34
N LYS A 190 -13.25 3.20 10.29
CA LYS A 190 -13.42 2.37 11.49
C LYS A 190 -12.10 2.10 12.21
N ASP A 191 -11.04 1.82 11.47
CA ASP A 191 -9.74 1.49 12.03
C ASP A 191 -9.11 2.73 12.69
N PHE A 192 -9.23 3.90 12.06
CA PHE A 192 -8.74 5.16 12.63
C PHE A 192 -9.53 5.60 13.86
N LEU A 193 -10.85 5.37 13.87
CA LEU A 193 -11.68 5.63 15.07
C LEU A 193 -11.33 4.69 16.21
N GLN A 194 -11.06 3.44 15.93
CA GLN A 194 -10.64 2.47 16.94
C GLN A 194 -9.28 2.83 17.54
N ALA A 195 -8.35 3.34 16.71
CA ALA A 195 -7.01 3.70 17.15
C ALA A 195 -6.95 5.02 17.95
N ALA A 196 -7.80 6.02 17.62
CA ALA A 196 -7.67 7.37 18.19
C ALA A 196 -9.00 8.12 18.40
N GLY A 197 -10.14 7.43 18.38
CA GLY A 197 -11.47 8.01 18.63
C GLY A 197 -12.03 8.85 17.49
N SER A 198 -11.17 9.51 16.69
CA SER A 198 -11.58 10.34 15.55
C SER A 198 -10.48 10.38 14.46
N ILE A 199 -10.83 10.77 13.23
CA ILE A 199 -9.84 10.99 12.17
C ILE A 199 -8.90 12.16 12.52
N PRO A 200 -9.38 13.34 12.96
CA PRO A 200 -8.48 14.39 13.44
C PRO A 200 -7.60 13.92 14.60
N GLY A 201 -8.16 13.17 15.56
CA GLY A 201 -7.41 12.58 16.66
C GLY A 201 -6.27 11.69 16.20
N TYR A 202 -6.49 10.83 15.19
CA TYR A 202 -5.43 10.00 14.62
C TYR A 202 -4.35 10.84 13.92
N ILE A 203 -4.76 11.81 13.10
CA ILE A 203 -3.82 12.70 12.38
C ILE A 203 -2.98 13.51 13.37
N ARG A 204 -3.54 13.94 14.49
CA ARG A 204 -2.85 14.66 15.56
C ARG A 204 -1.74 13.87 16.26
N LEU A 205 -1.76 12.55 16.21
CA LEU A 205 -0.62 11.75 16.71
C LEU A 205 0.68 12.12 15.98
N TYR A 206 0.57 12.58 14.73
CA TYR A 206 1.67 12.97 13.86
C TYR A 206 1.74 14.49 13.63
N ARG A 207 0.60 15.19 13.68
CA ARG A 207 0.42 16.62 13.42
C ARG A 207 -0.31 17.30 14.57
N PRO A 208 0.36 17.54 15.72
CA PRO A 208 -0.26 18.13 16.92
C PRO A 208 -0.73 19.58 16.71
N ASP A 209 -0.27 20.23 15.65
CA ASP A 209 -0.71 21.56 15.21
C ASP A 209 -2.16 21.61 14.70
N ILE A 210 -2.76 20.47 14.33
CA ILE A 210 -4.13 20.40 13.84
C ILE A 210 -5.11 20.38 15.03
N PRO A 211 -6.17 21.23 15.02
CA PRO A 211 -7.19 21.23 16.08
C PRO A 211 -7.98 19.90 16.13
N GLU A 212 -8.34 19.49 17.35
CA GLU A 212 -9.09 18.24 17.57
C GLU A 212 -10.48 18.25 16.94
N ILE A 213 -11.11 19.42 16.88
CA ILE A 213 -12.49 19.61 16.39
C ILE A 213 -12.56 20.09 14.95
N ALA A 214 -11.47 19.94 14.18
CA ALA A 214 -11.47 20.35 12.77
C ALA A 214 -12.57 19.63 11.97
N SER A 215 -13.28 20.38 11.16
CA SER A 215 -14.22 19.83 10.17
C SER A 215 -13.44 19.10 9.07
N ILE A 216 -13.99 18.00 8.53
CA ILE A 216 -13.28 17.16 7.56
C ILE A 216 -13.86 17.32 6.16
N ALA A 217 -12.99 17.56 5.18
CA ALA A 217 -13.26 17.39 3.76
C ALA A 217 -12.31 16.37 3.15
N TYR A 218 -12.78 15.57 2.17
CA TYR A 218 -11.97 14.55 1.55
C TYR A 218 -11.45 15.00 0.20
N LEU A 219 -10.13 14.93 0.03
CA LEU A 219 -9.44 15.21 -1.24
C LEU A 219 -9.86 14.22 -2.33
N ASP A 220 -9.78 14.64 -3.58
CA ASP A 220 -9.94 13.71 -4.67
C ASP A 220 -8.77 12.71 -4.72
N TYR A 221 -9.11 11.47 -5.10
CA TYR A 221 -8.14 10.39 -5.13
C TYR A 221 -7.65 10.17 -6.55
N ASP A 222 -6.35 10.34 -6.75
CA ASP A 222 -5.72 10.15 -8.05
C ASP A 222 -5.49 8.66 -8.31
N TRP A 223 -6.23 8.12 -9.28
CA TRP A 223 -6.17 6.71 -9.70
C TRP A 223 -5.16 6.45 -10.81
N SER A 224 -4.44 7.46 -11.31
CA SER A 224 -3.37 7.26 -12.28
C SER A 224 -2.28 6.36 -11.71
N LEU A 225 -1.65 5.56 -12.57
CA LEU A 225 -0.60 4.63 -12.17
C LEU A 225 0.57 5.40 -11.54
N ASN A 226 1.10 4.88 -10.44
CA ASN A 226 2.27 5.43 -9.75
C ASN A 226 3.59 5.23 -10.52
N GLN A 227 3.55 5.28 -11.84
CA GLN A 227 4.72 5.11 -12.68
C GLN A 227 5.66 6.32 -12.63
N ARG A 228 6.97 6.06 -12.68
CA ARG A 228 7.98 7.08 -12.93
C ARG A 228 7.90 7.53 -14.39
N ILE A 229 7.67 8.82 -14.61
CA ILE A 229 7.73 9.40 -15.95
C ILE A 229 9.21 9.68 -16.22
N SER A 230 9.80 8.97 -17.20
CA SER A 230 11.14 9.31 -17.70
C SER A 230 11.04 10.64 -18.43
N SER A 231 11.74 11.64 -17.95
CA SER A 231 11.97 12.91 -18.67
C SER A 231 12.80 12.67 -19.92
#